data_a2e6a095058a76588e5e7b0386638b26
#
_entry.id   a2e6a095058a76588e5e7b0386638b26
#
_cell.length_a   1.000
_cell.length_b   1.000
_cell.length_c   1.000
_cell.angle_alpha   90.00
_cell.angle_beta   90.00
_cell.angle_gamma   90.00
#
_symmetry.space_group_name_H-M   'P 1'
#
loop_
_entity.id
_entity.type
_entity.pdbx_description
1 polymer ?
#
loop_
_entity_poly.entity_id
_entity_poly.type
_entity_poly.pdbx_seq_one_letter_code
_entity_poly.pdbx_strand_id
1 'polypeptide(L)'
;VHPIPSRRAALFAAVTATTLVTGVLTAVTASAAATGCRVDYRITNQWGGGFGADVTITNLGDPVNGWALTWSYTAGQRVSQAWNATVTQSGAEVTARDAGYNARIDTNGAANFGFNGSWNNSSNPVPDSFALNGTTCTGTADPTTPP
;
A
#
# COMPACT_ATOMS: atom_id res chain seq x y z
N VAL A 1 78.60 45.33 -37.86
CA VAL A 1 77.51 45.59 -36.98
C VAL A 1 76.27 44.81 -37.54
N HIS A 2 75.88 43.75 -36.85
CA HIS A 2 74.72 42.98 -37.25
C HIS A 2 73.47 43.52 -36.58
N PRO A 3 72.38 43.84 -37.29
CA PRO A 3 71.12 44.20 -36.66
C PRO A 3 70.47 42.96 -36.09
N ILE A 4 70.06 43.00 -34.84
CA ILE A 4 69.33 41.96 -34.17
C ILE A 4 67.85 42.05 -34.60
N PRO A 5 67.26 40.99 -35.16
CA PRO A 5 65.82 41.03 -35.43
C PRO A 5 65.06 41.03 -34.14
N SER A 6 64.24 42.03 -33.90
CA SER A 6 63.28 42.05 -32.81
C SER A 6 62.20 41.00 -33.01
N ARG A 7 62.23 40.01 -32.18
CA ARG A 7 61.09 39.03 -32.14
C ARG A 7 59.89 39.73 -31.52
N ARG A 8 58.95 40.04 -32.34
CA ARG A 8 57.60 40.41 -31.86
C ARG A 8 56.95 39.17 -31.30
N ALA A 9 56.82 39.08 -30.01
CA ALA A 9 56.04 38.09 -29.34
C ALA A 9 54.56 38.39 -29.64
N ALA A 10 53.93 37.54 -30.44
CA ALA A 10 52.46 37.56 -30.60
C ALA A 10 51.83 36.89 -29.38
N LEU A 11 51.20 37.68 -28.53
CA LEU A 11 50.35 37.19 -27.46
C LEU A 11 49.07 36.70 -28.10
N PHE A 12 48.94 35.37 -28.25
CA PHE A 12 47.68 34.78 -28.53
C PHE A 12 46.90 34.74 -27.22
N ALA A 13 45.93 35.63 -27.08
CA ALA A 13 44.93 35.50 -26.03
C ALA A 13 44.00 34.31 -26.40
N ALA A 14 44.19 33.18 -25.75
CA ALA A 14 43.26 32.08 -25.82
C ALA A 14 42.02 32.48 -25.03
N VAL A 15 40.96 32.86 -25.74
CA VAL A 15 39.63 33.01 -25.15
C VAL A 15 39.07 31.59 -24.97
N THR A 16 39.25 31.04 -23.79
CA THR A 16 38.53 29.82 -23.42
C THR A 16 37.07 30.21 -23.13
N ALA A 17 36.22 30.02 -24.14
CA ALA A 17 34.78 30.09 -23.91
C ALA A 17 34.37 28.86 -23.07
N THR A 18 34.23 29.03 -21.76
CA THR A 18 33.60 28.07 -20.90
C THR A 18 32.08 28.11 -21.20
N THR A 19 31.64 27.20 -22.03
CA THR A 19 30.21 26.96 -22.19
C THR A 19 29.70 26.29 -20.89
N LEU A 20 29.08 27.08 -20.02
CA LEU A 20 28.26 26.54 -18.91
C LEU A 20 27.09 25.83 -19.52
N VAL A 21 27.15 24.49 -19.62
CA VAL A 21 25.99 23.67 -19.86
C VAL A 21 25.20 23.64 -18.55
N THR A 22 24.25 24.55 -18.42
CA THR A 22 23.24 24.43 -17.37
C THR A 22 22.37 23.23 -17.72
N GLY A 23 22.72 22.05 -17.19
CA GLY A 23 21.84 20.89 -17.24
C GLY A 23 20.59 21.20 -16.43
N VAL A 24 19.45 21.33 -17.09
CA VAL A 24 18.15 21.37 -16.39
C VAL A 24 17.91 19.98 -15.85
N LEU A 25 18.22 19.78 -14.56
CA LEU A 25 17.79 18.60 -13.83
C LEU A 25 16.27 18.75 -13.60
N THR A 26 15.48 18.19 -14.49
CA THR A 26 14.07 17.96 -14.19
C THR A 26 14.01 16.88 -13.12
N ALA A 27 13.79 17.29 -11.86
CA ALA A 27 13.47 16.36 -10.80
C ALA A 27 12.13 15.73 -11.13
N VAL A 28 12.15 14.48 -11.60
CA VAL A 28 10.94 13.67 -11.69
C VAL A 28 10.62 13.28 -10.24
N THR A 29 9.67 14.01 -9.63
CA THR A 29 9.10 13.58 -8.36
C THR A 29 8.28 12.35 -8.64
N ALA A 30 8.81 11.16 -8.31
CA ALA A 30 8.01 9.96 -8.27
C ALA A 30 6.91 10.18 -7.21
N SER A 31 5.65 10.24 -7.64
CA SER A 31 4.54 10.24 -6.71
C SER A 31 4.55 8.91 -5.96
N ALA A 32 4.60 8.96 -4.61
CA ALA A 32 4.37 7.77 -3.80
C ALA A 32 3.00 7.19 -4.18
N ALA A 33 2.89 5.85 -4.25
CA ALA A 33 1.62 5.20 -4.48
C ALA A 33 0.61 5.65 -3.42
N ALA A 34 -0.58 6.04 -3.86
CA ALA A 34 -1.67 6.37 -2.94
C ALA A 34 -2.10 5.09 -2.23
N THR A 35 -2.27 5.17 -0.91
CA THR A 35 -2.73 4.09 -0.06
C THR A 35 -4.02 4.50 0.66
N GLY A 36 -4.74 3.55 1.15
CA GLY A 36 -5.94 3.77 1.93
C GLY A 36 -6.95 2.68 1.68
N CYS A 37 -7.77 2.40 2.69
CA CYS A 37 -8.79 1.35 2.61
C CYS A 37 -9.87 1.57 3.66
N ARG A 38 -11.01 0.96 3.39
CA ARG A 38 -12.12 0.83 4.34
C ARG A 38 -12.52 -0.63 4.42
N VAL A 39 -12.80 -1.10 5.60
CA VAL A 39 -13.29 -2.46 5.82
C VAL A 39 -14.65 -2.40 6.51
N ASP A 40 -15.62 -3.07 5.92
CA ASP A 40 -16.91 -3.33 6.52
C ASP A 40 -16.94 -4.79 6.95
N TYR A 41 -16.89 -5.03 8.25
CA TYR A 41 -16.97 -6.35 8.87
C TYR A 41 -18.32 -6.45 9.55
N ARG A 42 -19.11 -7.42 9.14
CA ARG A 42 -20.45 -7.60 9.68
C ARG A 42 -20.68 -9.04 10.11
N ILE A 43 -21.13 -9.24 11.34
CA ILE A 43 -21.61 -10.52 11.80
C ILE A 43 -23.02 -10.71 11.23
N THR A 44 -23.19 -11.73 10.39
CA THR A 44 -24.44 -11.97 9.67
C THR A 44 -25.42 -12.82 10.47
N ASN A 45 -24.89 -13.74 11.26
CA ASN A 45 -25.64 -14.57 12.19
C ASN A 45 -24.74 -15.16 13.25
N GLN A 46 -25.34 -15.62 14.32
CA GLN A 46 -24.64 -16.12 15.49
C GLN A 46 -25.47 -17.22 16.16
N TRP A 47 -24.82 -18.28 16.56
CA TRP A 47 -25.44 -19.44 17.19
C TRP A 47 -24.55 -19.98 18.29
N GLY A 48 -25.00 -21.02 19.00
CA GLY A 48 -24.17 -21.64 20.02
C GLY A 48 -22.85 -22.17 19.45
N GLY A 49 -21.74 -21.58 19.85
CA GLY A 49 -20.39 -21.95 19.46
C GLY A 49 -19.91 -21.40 18.13
N GLY A 50 -20.78 -20.76 17.32
CA GLY A 50 -20.39 -20.31 15.99
C GLY A 50 -20.99 -18.99 15.56
N PHE A 51 -20.42 -18.40 14.51
CA PHE A 51 -20.94 -17.19 13.87
C PHE A 51 -20.56 -17.17 12.39
N GLY A 52 -21.33 -16.42 11.63
CA GLY A 52 -21.02 -16.07 10.25
C GLY A 52 -20.62 -14.60 10.17
N ALA A 53 -19.69 -14.28 9.30
CA ALA A 53 -19.28 -12.92 9.03
C ALA A 53 -19.14 -12.67 7.53
N ASP A 54 -19.42 -11.43 7.14
CA ASP A 54 -19.24 -10.90 5.81
C ASP A 54 -18.29 -9.72 5.88
N VAL A 55 -17.28 -9.71 5.01
CA VAL A 55 -16.24 -8.69 5.01
C VAL A 55 -16.14 -8.09 3.63
N THR A 56 -16.21 -6.78 3.55
CA THR A 56 -16.01 -6.02 2.32
C THR A 56 -14.82 -5.10 2.49
N ILE A 57 -13.85 -5.24 1.59
CA ILE A 57 -12.69 -4.37 1.52
C ILE A 57 -12.95 -3.37 0.40
N THR A 58 -12.86 -2.07 0.69
CA THR A 58 -12.87 -1.02 -0.32
C THR A 58 -11.47 -0.43 -0.41
N ASN A 59 -10.87 -0.47 -1.60
CA ASN A 59 -9.58 0.12 -1.86
C ASN A 59 -9.76 1.62 -2.17
N LEU A 60 -9.18 2.48 -1.36
CA LEU A 60 -9.22 3.94 -1.55
C LEU A 60 -7.91 4.49 -2.12
N GLY A 61 -6.91 3.62 -2.27
CA GLY A 61 -5.62 3.96 -2.86
C GLY A 61 -5.51 3.55 -4.32
N ASP A 62 -4.29 3.45 -4.80
CA ASP A 62 -4.00 2.94 -6.14
C ASP A 62 -4.45 1.49 -6.29
N PRO A 63 -4.76 1.03 -7.52
CA PRO A 63 -5.16 -0.36 -7.74
C PRO A 63 -4.15 -1.34 -7.15
N VAL A 64 -4.66 -2.39 -6.50
CA VAL A 64 -3.85 -3.50 -6.01
C VAL A 64 -4.13 -4.75 -6.83
N ASN A 65 -3.12 -5.56 -7.03
CA ASN A 65 -3.23 -6.86 -7.69
C ASN A 65 -2.63 -7.92 -6.76
N GLY A 66 -3.47 -8.47 -5.96
CA GLY A 66 -3.15 -9.32 -4.81
C GLY A 66 -3.38 -8.57 -3.51
N TRP A 67 -4.22 -9.12 -2.64
CA TRP A 67 -4.50 -8.49 -1.36
C TRP A 67 -4.36 -9.49 -0.22
N ALA A 68 -3.91 -8.96 0.91
CA ALA A 68 -3.91 -9.62 2.20
C ALA A 68 -4.50 -8.66 3.23
N LEU A 69 -5.59 -9.07 3.87
CA LEU A 69 -6.23 -8.33 4.95
C LEU A 69 -5.89 -9.00 6.27
N THR A 70 -5.43 -8.23 7.23
CA THR A 70 -5.07 -8.72 8.56
C THR A 70 -5.89 -8.04 9.64
N TRP A 71 -6.21 -8.78 10.69
CA TRP A 71 -6.83 -8.28 11.91
C TRP A 71 -6.49 -9.18 13.09
N SER A 72 -6.72 -8.69 14.28
CA SER A 72 -6.55 -9.46 15.50
C SER A 72 -7.87 -9.54 16.28
N TYR A 73 -8.17 -10.73 16.74
CA TYR A 73 -9.30 -10.94 17.64
C TYR A 73 -8.92 -10.71 19.10
N THR A 74 -9.87 -10.27 19.91
CA THR A 74 -9.65 -9.98 21.32
C THR A 74 -10.37 -10.95 22.27
N ALA A 75 -11.24 -11.81 21.75
CA ALA A 75 -12.09 -12.69 22.56
C ALA A 75 -11.97 -14.18 22.16
N GLY A 76 -10.84 -14.58 21.62
CA GLY A 76 -10.56 -15.98 21.28
C GLY A 76 -11.30 -16.50 20.07
N GLN A 77 -11.88 -15.63 19.23
CA GLN A 77 -12.55 -16.05 18.01
C GLN A 77 -11.60 -16.79 17.08
N ARG A 78 -12.13 -17.76 16.33
CA ARG A 78 -11.39 -18.50 15.31
C ARG A 78 -12.19 -18.61 14.05
N VAL A 79 -11.53 -18.43 12.91
CA VAL A 79 -12.10 -18.71 11.61
C VAL A 79 -12.03 -20.20 11.36
N SER A 80 -13.13 -20.80 10.94
CA SER A 80 -13.22 -22.26 10.67
C SER A 80 -13.37 -22.58 9.20
N GLN A 81 -14.08 -21.76 8.43
CA GLN A 81 -14.33 -21.95 7.01
C GLN A 81 -14.48 -20.59 6.34
N ALA A 82 -13.89 -20.42 5.16
CA ALA A 82 -13.97 -19.18 4.40
C ALA A 82 -14.32 -19.45 2.94
N TRP A 83 -14.93 -18.47 2.29
CA TRP A 83 -15.21 -18.45 0.86
C TRP A 83 -14.82 -17.11 0.26
N ASN A 84 -14.39 -17.12 -0.98
CA ASN A 84 -13.82 -15.99 -1.73
C ASN A 84 -12.52 -15.42 -1.12
N ALA A 85 -11.92 -16.15 -0.19
CA ALA A 85 -10.63 -15.85 0.40
C ALA A 85 -10.01 -17.12 0.94
N THR A 86 -8.69 -17.12 1.02
CA THR A 86 -7.94 -18.11 1.79
C THR A 86 -7.55 -17.48 3.11
N VAL A 87 -8.00 -18.07 4.22
CA VAL A 87 -7.77 -17.51 5.55
C VAL A 87 -6.84 -18.42 6.35
N THR A 88 -5.85 -17.81 6.97
CA THR A 88 -4.95 -18.44 7.94
C THR A 88 -5.02 -17.69 9.26
N GLN A 89 -4.82 -18.39 10.36
CA GLN A 89 -4.87 -17.79 11.69
C GLN A 89 -3.73 -18.34 12.56
N SER A 90 -3.02 -17.43 13.22
CA SER A 90 -2.01 -17.77 14.21
C SER A 90 -2.34 -17.04 15.52
N GLY A 91 -2.78 -17.79 16.53
CA GLY A 91 -3.30 -17.20 17.76
C GLY A 91 -4.48 -16.29 17.47
N ALA A 92 -4.40 -15.05 17.88
CA ALA A 92 -5.43 -14.03 17.64
C ALA A 92 -5.34 -13.39 16.25
N GLU A 93 -4.21 -13.52 15.56
CA GLU A 93 -3.97 -12.84 14.29
C GLU A 93 -4.51 -13.64 13.11
N VAL A 94 -5.34 -13.01 12.31
CA VAL A 94 -5.97 -13.57 11.12
C VAL A 94 -5.43 -12.88 9.89
N THR A 95 -5.13 -13.67 8.85
CA THR A 95 -4.77 -13.18 7.53
C THR A 95 -5.71 -13.78 6.50
N ALA A 96 -6.46 -12.92 5.81
CA ALA A 96 -7.29 -13.30 4.67
C ALA A 96 -6.59 -12.85 3.39
N ARG A 97 -6.43 -13.76 2.43
CA ARG A 97 -5.83 -13.48 1.13
C ARG A 97 -6.83 -13.69 0.03
N ASP A 98 -6.61 -13.00 -1.10
CA ASP A 98 -7.43 -13.20 -2.28
C ASP A 98 -7.48 -14.69 -2.69
N ALA A 99 -8.55 -15.04 -3.39
CA ALA A 99 -8.76 -16.39 -3.90
C ALA A 99 -8.18 -16.61 -5.31
N GLY A 100 -7.38 -15.68 -5.79
CA GLY A 100 -6.80 -15.65 -7.13
C GLY A 100 -7.66 -14.88 -8.12
N TYR A 101 -8.89 -15.29 -8.34
CA TYR A 101 -9.81 -14.65 -9.29
C TYR A 101 -10.26 -13.23 -8.85
N ASN A 102 -10.17 -12.91 -7.58
CA ASN A 102 -10.56 -11.62 -7.00
C ASN A 102 -9.36 -10.82 -6.46
N ALA A 103 -8.16 -11.10 -6.97
CA ALA A 103 -6.92 -10.49 -6.51
C ALA A 103 -6.85 -8.99 -6.82
N ARG A 104 -7.51 -8.54 -7.88
CA ARG A 104 -7.46 -7.15 -8.30
C ARG A 104 -8.57 -6.35 -7.63
N ILE A 105 -8.18 -5.24 -7.01
CA ILE A 105 -9.12 -4.23 -6.48
C ILE A 105 -8.69 -2.88 -7.06
N ASP A 106 -9.50 -2.33 -7.96
CA ASP A 106 -9.27 -1.00 -8.51
C ASP A 106 -9.51 0.08 -7.44
N THR A 107 -9.04 1.28 -7.71
CA THR A 107 -9.33 2.45 -6.86
C THR A 107 -10.84 2.62 -6.73
N ASN A 108 -11.34 2.72 -5.50
CA ASN A 108 -12.76 2.73 -5.13
C ASN A 108 -13.50 1.42 -5.45
N GLY A 109 -12.77 0.39 -5.90
CA GLY A 109 -13.31 -0.94 -6.07
C GLY A 109 -13.36 -1.69 -4.74
N ALA A 110 -14.05 -2.82 -4.75
CA ALA A 110 -14.24 -3.63 -3.55
C ALA A 110 -14.00 -5.11 -3.83
N ALA A 111 -13.56 -5.82 -2.79
CA ALA A 111 -13.56 -7.28 -2.71
C ALA A 111 -14.39 -7.71 -1.51
N ASN A 112 -15.17 -8.76 -1.71
CA ASN A 112 -16.04 -9.32 -0.66
C ASN A 112 -15.66 -10.77 -0.41
N PHE A 113 -15.62 -11.16 0.84
CA PHE A 113 -15.48 -12.53 1.27
C PHE A 113 -16.29 -12.77 2.53
N GLY A 114 -16.48 -14.01 2.86
CA GLY A 114 -17.18 -14.39 4.07
C GLY A 114 -16.53 -15.56 4.75
N PHE A 115 -16.92 -15.79 6.00
CA PHE A 115 -16.43 -16.93 6.74
C PHE A 115 -17.37 -17.32 7.87
N ASN A 116 -17.25 -18.56 8.31
CA ASN A 116 -17.78 -19.04 9.58
C ASN A 116 -16.65 -19.09 10.59
N GLY A 117 -16.97 -18.81 11.83
CA GLY A 117 -16.02 -18.86 12.93
C GLY A 117 -16.64 -19.44 14.19
N SER A 118 -15.81 -19.62 15.21
CA SER A 118 -16.21 -20.01 16.55
C SER A 118 -15.98 -18.86 17.52
N TRP A 119 -16.79 -18.79 18.56
CA TRP A 119 -16.74 -17.78 19.61
C TRP A 119 -17.01 -18.40 20.97
N ASN A 120 -16.75 -17.67 22.02
CA ASN A 120 -16.83 -18.16 23.40
C ASN A 120 -18.26 -18.19 23.98
N ASN A 121 -19.30 -17.93 23.19
CA ASN A 121 -20.72 -17.81 23.59
C ASN A 121 -21.01 -16.65 24.56
N SER A 122 -20.08 -15.72 24.72
CA SER A 122 -20.23 -14.59 25.63
C SER A 122 -19.98 -13.26 24.93
N SER A 123 -18.89 -13.16 24.17
CA SER A 123 -18.46 -11.93 23.54
C SER A 123 -17.91 -12.21 22.13
N ASN A 124 -18.39 -11.47 21.13
CA ASN A 124 -17.92 -11.56 19.75
C ASN A 124 -17.74 -10.14 19.18
N PRO A 125 -16.77 -9.38 19.68
CA PRO A 125 -16.56 -8.04 19.22
C PRO A 125 -16.01 -8.02 17.79
N VAL A 126 -16.45 -7.04 17.01
CA VAL A 126 -15.83 -6.70 15.72
C VAL A 126 -14.39 -6.27 15.96
N PRO A 127 -13.42 -6.71 15.16
CA PRO A 127 -12.05 -6.25 15.29
C PRO A 127 -11.93 -4.72 15.23
N ASP A 128 -11.08 -4.15 16.06
CA ASP A 128 -10.91 -2.69 16.16
C ASP A 128 -10.16 -2.10 14.97
N SER A 129 -9.31 -2.90 14.33
CA SER A 129 -8.40 -2.42 13.29
C SER A 129 -8.18 -3.50 12.24
N PHE A 130 -8.03 -3.06 11.00
CA PHE A 130 -7.68 -3.88 9.85
C PHE A 130 -6.52 -3.25 9.10
N ALA A 131 -5.69 -4.08 8.48
CA ALA A 131 -4.65 -3.62 7.57
C ALA A 131 -4.75 -4.35 6.23
N LEU A 132 -4.68 -3.58 5.14
CA LEU A 132 -4.65 -4.09 3.77
C LEU A 132 -3.22 -3.96 3.24
N ASN A 133 -2.59 -5.09 2.90
CA ASN A 133 -1.19 -5.13 2.45
C ASN A 133 -0.25 -4.34 3.37
N GLY A 134 -0.47 -4.41 4.68
CA GLY A 134 0.32 -3.73 5.69
C GLY A 134 -0.07 -2.28 5.99
N THR A 135 -1.04 -1.70 5.26
CA THR A 135 -1.54 -0.35 5.50
C THR A 135 -2.80 -0.41 6.34
N THR A 136 -2.82 0.28 7.47
CA THR A 136 -4.00 0.36 8.34
C THR A 136 -5.16 1.03 7.60
N CYS A 137 -6.32 0.37 7.61
CA CYS A 137 -7.53 0.91 6.99
C CYS A 137 -8.21 1.91 7.93
N THR A 138 -8.15 3.18 7.56
CA THR A 138 -8.73 4.28 8.33
C THR A 138 -10.09 4.72 7.80
N GLY A 139 -10.52 4.20 6.65
CA GLY A 139 -11.74 4.62 5.96
C GLY A 139 -11.56 5.82 5.05
N THR A 140 -10.34 6.35 4.95
CA THR A 140 -9.97 7.45 4.05
C THR A 140 -8.69 7.12 3.31
N ALA A 141 -8.50 7.73 2.13
CA ALA A 141 -7.21 7.68 1.47
C ALA A 141 -6.18 8.42 2.33
N ASP A 142 -5.02 7.79 2.56
CA ASP A 142 -3.92 8.47 3.21
C ASP A 142 -3.45 9.60 2.29
N PRO A 143 -3.38 10.85 2.78
CA PRO A 143 -2.85 11.93 1.99
C PRO A 143 -1.40 11.57 1.63
N THR A 144 -1.10 11.48 0.32
CA THR A 144 0.28 11.54 -0.12
C THR A 144 0.76 12.93 0.23
N THR A 145 1.40 13.07 1.39
CA THR A 145 2.12 14.28 1.70
C THR A 145 3.30 14.36 0.75
N PRO A 146 3.32 15.32 -0.20
CA PRO A 146 4.55 15.60 -0.89
C PRO A 146 5.57 15.98 0.16
N PRO A 147 6.81 15.47 0.04
CA PRO A 147 7.86 15.88 0.94
C PRO A 147 8.12 17.38 0.85
#